data_fcc52544ab6d6f61e78b9de544a84952
#
_entry.id   fcc52544ab6d6f61e78b9de544a84952
#
_cell.length_a   1.000
_cell.length_b   1.000
_cell.length_c   1.000
_cell.angle_alpha   90.00
_cell.angle_beta   90.00
_cell.angle_gamma   90.00
#
_symmetry.space_group_name_H-M   'P 1'
#
loop_
_entity.id
_entity.type
_entity.pdbx_description
1 polymer ?
#
loop_
_entity_poly.entity_id
_entity_poly.type
_entity_poly.pdbx_seq_one_letter_code
_entity_poly.pdbx_strand_id
1 'polypeptide(L)'
;MYSLGERRVEIKAKDYFIAENATVIGSVIVNNNVSIWFNAVIRGDNEPIEIGENTNIQDGVVVHTDEGIPMQIGQGVTIGHLAMLHGCTIGDNSLVGINAVILNNARVGENCIVGANSLIPEGKEIPDGSLVLGTPGKVIRKVTDEEIKNLKLSAEHYVHNFKRFKEGLKRIEQLKDMQQKKIIGED
;
A
#
# COMPACT_ATOMS: atom_id res chain seq x y z
N MET A 1 -14.48 4.07 -2.84
CA MET A 1 -14.62 3.37 -1.53
C MET A 1 -16.04 2.85 -1.39
N TYR A 2 -16.22 1.66 -0.77
CA TYR A 2 -17.52 1.00 -0.65
C TYR A 2 -17.70 0.40 0.75
N SER A 3 -18.90 0.50 1.30
CA SER A 3 -19.33 -0.30 2.45
C SER A 3 -19.91 -1.63 1.98
N LEU A 4 -19.83 -2.66 2.82
CA LEU A 4 -20.47 -3.96 2.60
C LEU A 4 -21.20 -4.37 3.88
N GLY A 5 -22.53 -4.21 3.91
CA GLY A 5 -23.33 -4.36 5.12
C GLY A 5 -22.87 -3.39 6.21
N GLU A 6 -22.52 -3.92 7.38
CA GLU A 6 -22.00 -3.15 8.52
C GLU A 6 -20.49 -2.77 8.37
N ARG A 7 -19.79 -3.40 7.43
CA ARG A 7 -18.35 -3.19 7.22
C ARG A 7 -18.10 -1.89 6.46
N ARG A 8 -17.25 -1.03 6.98
CA ARG A 8 -16.99 0.32 6.44
C ARG A 8 -15.52 0.63 6.41
N VAL A 9 -15.12 1.44 5.44
CA VAL A 9 -13.78 2.06 5.42
C VAL A 9 -13.74 3.15 6.48
N GLU A 10 -12.78 3.05 7.39
CA GLU A 10 -12.53 4.03 8.44
C GLU A 10 -11.27 4.86 8.09
N ILE A 11 -11.45 6.15 7.91
CA ILE A 11 -10.35 7.08 7.66
C ILE A 11 -9.96 7.75 8.99
N LYS A 12 -8.84 7.32 9.58
CA LYS A 12 -8.24 7.91 10.80
C LYS A 12 -7.18 8.99 10.48
N ALA A 13 -7.13 9.43 9.24
CA ALA A 13 -6.12 10.32 8.72
C ALA A 13 -6.59 11.78 8.67
N LYS A 14 -5.67 12.72 8.95
CA LYS A 14 -5.83 14.15 8.62
C LYS A 14 -5.51 14.39 7.14
N ASP A 15 -4.57 13.65 6.60
CA ASP A 15 -4.18 13.70 5.19
C ASP A 15 -3.94 12.29 4.65
N TYR A 16 -4.39 12.03 3.43
CA TYR A 16 -4.27 10.74 2.75
C TYR A 16 -4.54 10.91 1.25
N PHE A 17 -4.23 9.88 0.47
CA PHE A 17 -4.56 9.80 -0.95
C PHE A 17 -5.14 8.44 -1.31
N ILE A 18 -6.27 8.45 -1.99
CA ILE A 18 -6.85 7.26 -2.62
C ILE A 18 -7.15 7.66 -4.06
N ALA A 19 -6.46 7.03 -5.02
CA ALA A 19 -6.67 7.30 -6.43
C ALA A 19 -8.12 7.04 -6.82
N GLU A 20 -8.67 7.82 -7.76
CA GLU A 20 -10.09 7.78 -8.12
C GLU A 20 -10.58 6.41 -8.61
N ASN A 21 -9.68 5.61 -9.20
CA ASN A 21 -9.98 4.26 -9.70
C ASN A 21 -9.42 3.15 -8.79
N ALA A 22 -8.90 3.49 -7.61
CA ALA A 22 -8.61 2.50 -6.59
C ALA A 22 -9.91 2.03 -5.94
N THR A 23 -10.00 0.75 -5.61
CA THR A 23 -11.18 0.15 -5.00
C THR A 23 -10.87 -0.26 -3.58
N VAL A 24 -11.56 0.34 -2.60
CA VAL A 24 -11.42 0.03 -1.17
C VAL A 24 -12.78 -0.36 -0.63
N ILE A 25 -12.92 -1.58 -0.09
CA ILE A 25 -14.19 -2.18 0.30
C ILE A 25 -14.13 -2.72 1.74
N GLY A 26 -15.18 -2.49 2.51
CA GLY A 26 -15.41 -3.15 3.80
C GLY A 26 -14.58 -2.61 4.94
N SER A 27 -14.16 -3.48 5.87
CA SER A 27 -13.43 -3.13 7.09
C SER A 27 -11.97 -2.79 6.80
N VAL A 28 -11.71 -1.59 6.29
CA VAL A 28 -10.36 -1.10 6.01
C VAL A 28 -10.10 0.15 6.83
N ILE A 29 -9.02 0.15 7.62
CA ILE A 29 -8.58 1.30 8.43
C ILE A 29 -7.40 1.95 7.74
N VAL A 30 -7.56 3.25 7.40
CA VAL A 30 -6.54 4.05 6.71
C VAL A 30 -6.01 5.10 7.68
N ASN A 31 -4.74 4.96 8.08
CA ASN A 31 -4.08 5.90 8.98
C ASN A 31 -3.44 7.08 8.22
N ASN A 32 -2.80 7.99 8.97
CA ASN A 32 -2.33 9.26 8.46
C ASN A 32 -1.24 9.10 7.37
N ASN A 33 -1.27 9.95 6.35
CA ASN A 33 -0.35 9.95 5.21
C ASN A 33 -0.31 8.64 4.39
N VAL A 34 -1.30 7.78 4.51
CA VAL A 34 -1.42 6.61 3.63
C VAL A 34 -1.74 7.05 2.20
N SER A 35 -1.11 6.41 1.22
CA SER A 35 -1.45 6.59 -0.19
C SER A 35 -1.78 5.27 -0.87
N ILE A 36 -2.95 5.22 -1.53
CA ILE A 36 -3.45 4.07 -2.29
C ILE A 36 -3.56 4.50 -3.75
N TRP A 37 -2.75 3.87 -4.59
CA TRP A 37 -2.52 4.31 -5.97
C TRP A 37 -3.47 3.64 -6.96
N PHE A 38 -3.29 3.95 -8.24
CA PHE A 38 -4.25 3.61 -9.30
C PHE A 38 -4.42 2.11 -9.47
N ASN A 39 -5.66 1.67 -9.69
CA ASN A 39 -6.06 0.26 -9.86
C ASN A 39 -5.76 -0.66 -8.65
N ALA A 40 -5.34 -0.12 -7.50
CA ALA A 40 -5.21 -0.93 -6.31
C ALA A 40 -6.59 -1.39 -5.81
N VAL A 41 -6.68 -2.65 -5.33
CA VAL A 41 -7.90 -3.23 -4.76
C VAL A 41 -7.61 -3.69 -3.33
N ILE A 42 -8.31 -3.11 -2.36
CA ILE A 42 -8.21 -3.47 -0.95
C ILE A 42 -9.59 -3.91 -0.48
N ARG A 43 -9.73 -5.18 -0.11
CA ARG A 43 -11.02 -5.77 0.22
C ARG A 43 -11.02 -6.44 1.59
N GLY A 44 -11.54 -5.73 2.60
CA GLY A 44 -11.75 -6.21 3.97
C GLY A 44 -13.20 -6.67 4.18
N ASP A 45 -13.64 -7.62 3.37
CA ASP A 45 -14.99 -8.18 3.41
C ASP A 45 -15.13 -9.35 4.40
N ASN A 46 -14.04 -9.98 4.77
CA ASN A 46 -13.97 -11.03 5.79
C ASN A 46 -13.47 -10.46 7.11
N GLU A 47 -12.21 -10.05 7.20
CA GLU A 47 -11.58 -9.52 8.39
C GLU A 47 -11.01 -8.10 8.16
N PRO A 48 -10.74 -7.34 9.23
CA PRO A 48 -10.16 -6.01 9.11
C PRO A 48 -8.77 -6.00 8.45
N ILE A 49 -8.55 -4.95 7.66
CA ILE A 49 -7.23 -4.59 7.10
C ILE A 49 -6.84 -3.25 7.69
N GLU A 50 -5.76 -3.19 8.46
CA GLU A 50 -5.22 -1.94 8.97
C GLU A 50 -3.96 -1.55 8.21
N ILE A 51 -3.90 -0.28 7.76
CA ILE A 51 -2.76 0.29 7.01
C ILE A 51 -2.16 1.40 7.86
N GLY A 52 -0.91 1.21 8.31
CA GLY A 52 -0.16 2.11 9.17
C GLY A 52 0.23 3.42 8.49
N GLU A 53 0.61 4.40 9.31
CA GLU A 53 0.96 5.75 8.85
C GLU A 53 2.11 5.75 7.84
N ASN A 54 2.12 6.71 6.93
CA ASN A 54 3.15 6.92 5.89
C ASN A 54 3.35 5.72 4.94
N THR A 55 2.41 4.78 4.91
CA THR A 55 2.48 3.58 4.05
C THR A 55 1.89 3.88 2.68
N ASN A 56 2.53 3.32 1.64
CA ASN A 56 2.05 3.44 0.27
C ASN A 56 1.70 2.07 -0.32
N ILE A 57 0.53 2.00 -0.95
CA ILE A 57 0.00 0.84 -1.67
C ILE A 57 -0.01 1.20 -3.15
N GLN A 58 0.95 0.69 -3.90
CA GLN A 58 1.21 1.13 -5.28
C GLN A 58 0.22 0.57 -6.30
N ASP A 59 0.38 0.98 -7.55
CA ASP A 59 -0.57 0.69 -8.62
C ASP A 59 -0.78 -0.81 -8.82
N GLY A 60 -2.05 -1.21 -8.94
CA GLY A 60 -2.44 -2.58 -9.22
C GLY A 60 -2.23 -3.57 -8.07
N VAL A 61 -1.85 -3.12 -6.88
CA VAL A 61 -1.74 -3.99 -5.69
C VAL A 61 -3.09 -4.55 -5.32
N VAL A 62 -3.12 -5.84 -4.92
CA VAL A 62 -4.31 -6.48 -4.36
C VAL A 62 -4.06 -6.86 -2.90
N VAL A 63 -4.97 -6.47 -2.01
CA VAL A 63 -4.94 -6.78 -0.58
C VAL A 63 -6.27 -7.40 -0.18
N HIS A 64 -6.23 -8.59 0.41
CA HIS A 64 -7.44 -9.31 0.81
C HIS A 64 -7.22 -10.12 2.09
N THR A 65 -8.33 -10.52 2.73
CA THR A 65 -8.33 -11.30 3.97
C THR A 65 -9.31 -12.47 3.86
N ASP A 66 -8.99 -13.58 4.52
CA ASP A 66 -9.91 -14.68 4.77
C ASP A 66 -10.54 -14.56 6.17
N GLU A 67 -11.61 -15.31 6.41
CA GLU A 67 -12.28 -15.38 7.71
C GLU A 67 -11.32 -15.83 8.82
N GLY A 68 -11.29 -15.11 9.94
CA GLY A 68 -10.40 -15.37 11.07
C GLY A 68 -8.94 -14.93 10.87
N ILE A 69 -8.59 -14.30 9.74
CA ILE A 69 -7.21 -13.90 9.41
C ILE A 69 -7.17 -12.39 9.13
N PRO A 70 -7.17 -11.54 10.18
CA PRO A 70 -7.03 -10.09 9.99
C PRO A 70 -5.65 -9.74 9.44
N MET A 71 -5.55 -8.58 8.80
CA MET A 71 -4.33 -8.13 8.17
C MET A 71 -3.83 -6.82 8.75
N GLN A 72 -2.53 -6.74 8.98
CA GLN A 72 -1.85 -5.54 9.46
C GLN A 72 -0.67 -5.19 8.57
N ILE A 73 -0.68 -3.99 8.05
CA ILE A 73 0.46 -3.38 7.35
C ILE A 73 0.97 -2.26 8.23
N GLY A 74 2.22 -2.34 8.67
CA GLY A 74 2.87 -1.39 9.57
C GLY A 74 3.01 0.01 8.99
N GLN A 75 3.68 0.89 9.72
CA GLN A 75 3.97 2.25 9.30
C GLN A 75 5.20 2.32 8.40
N GLY A 76 5.21 3.31 7.48
CA GLY A 76 6.33 3.55 6.58
C GLY A 76 6.62 2.39 5.62
N VAL A 77 5.62 1.56 5.36
CA VAL A 77 5.76 0.39 4.46
C VAL A 77 5.57 0.81 3.01
N THR A 78 6.39 0.26 2.12
CA THR A 78 6.22 0.39 0.68
C THR A 78 5.74 -0.92 0.09
N ILE A 79 4.52 -0.95 -0.45
CA ILE A 79 3.98 -2.09 -1.19
C ILE A 79 4.09 -1.80 -2.68
N GLY A 80 5.03 -2.45 -3.35
CA GLY A 80 5.38 -2.25 -4.76
C GLY A 80 4.27 -2.66 -5.71
N HIS A 81 4.29 -2.06 -6.90
CA HIS A 81 3.29 -2.28 -7.95
C HIS A 81 2.95 -3.76 -8.15
N LEU A 82 1.68 -4.09 -8.36
CA LEU A 82 1.17 -5.43 -8.66
C LEU A 82 1.41 -6.48 -7.56
N ALA A 83 1.90 -6.11 -6.38
CA ALA A 83 2.06 -7.07 -5.29
C ALA A 83 0.70 -7.61 -4.85
N MET A 84 0.67 -8.86 -4.36
CA MET A 84 -0.50 -9.50 -3.78
C MET A 84 -0.25 -9.82 -2.32
N LEU A 85 -1.07 -9.26 -1.44
CA LEU A 85 -1.02 -9.51 0.00
C LEU A 85 -2.33 -10.18 0.44
N HIS A 86 -2.22 -11.32 1.11
CA HIS A 86 -3.38 -12.10 1.52
C HIS A 86 -3.23 -12.55 2.98
N GLY A 87 -4.04 -12.00 3.89
CA GLY A 87 -4.09 -12.42 5.28
C GLY A 87 -2.74 -12.45 6.00
N CYS A 88 -1.87 -11.47 5.77
CA CYS A 88 -0.50 -11.45 6.28
C CYS A 88 -0.24 -10.25 7.20
N THR A 89 0.90 -10.26 7.87
CA THR A 89 1.41 -9.12 8.66
C THR A 89 2.70 -8.62 8.04
N ILE A 90 2.79 -7.30 7.83
CA ILE A 90 4.00 -6.62 7.36
C ILE A 90 4.47 -5.65 8.44
N GLY A 91 5.68 -5.85 8.95
CA GLY A 91 6.31 -4.99 9.94
C GLY A 91 6.71 -3.63 9.38
N ASP A 92 6.94 -2.70 10.31
CA ASP A 92 7.25 -1.31 10.02
C ASP A 92 8.47 -1.14 9.09
N ASN A 93 8.46 -0.06 8.31
CA ASN A 93 9.58 0.33 7.47
C ASN A 93 10.09 -0.78 6.53
N SER A 94 9.19 -1.69 6.08
CA SER A 94 9.52 -2.78 5.17
C SER A 94 9.09 -2.48 3.75
N LEU A 95 9.73 -3.14 2.78
CA LEU A 95 9.41 -3.05 1.36
C LEU A 95 8.99 -4.40 0.82
N VAL A 96 7.81 -4.46 0.24
CA VAL A 96 7.36 -5.57 -0.60
C VAL A 96 7.57 -5.20 -2.05
N GLY A 97 8.43 -5.94 -2.73
CA GLY A 97 8.84 -5.65 -4.11
C GLY A 97 7.72 -5.85 -5.13
N ILE A 98 7.94 -5.31 -6.32
CA ILE A 98 7.01 -5.39 -7.45
C ILE A 98 6.61 -6.85 -7.72
N ASN A 99 5.29 -7.10 -7.85
CA ASN A 99 4.72 -8.40 -8.15
C ASN A 99 5.10 -9.52 -7.15
N ALA A 100 5.48 -9.17 -5.92
CA ALA A 100 5.68 -10.15 -4.86
C ALA A 100 4.32 -10.64 -4.32
N VAL A 101 4.28 -11.89 -3.85
CA VAL A 101 3.09 -12.52 -3.28
C VAL A 101 3.37 -12.93 -1.85
N ILE A 102 2.50 -12.53 -0.91
CA ILE A 102 2.59 -12.89 0.51
C ILE A 102 1.27 -13.49 0.95
N LEU A 103 1.30 -14.74 1.44
CA LEU A 103 0.10 -15.53 1.70
C LEU A 103 -0.31 -15.54 3.18
N ASN A 104 -1.42 -16.22 3.47
CA ASN A 104 -2.08 -16.25 4.77
C ASN A 104 -1.12 -16.57 5.93
N ASN A 105 -1.30 -15.85 7.04
CA ASN A 105 -0.52 -16.03 8.27
C ASN A 105 1.00 -15.83 8.12
N ALA A 106 1.47 -15.40 6.94
CA ALA A 106 2.86 -15.01 6.78
C ALA A 106 3.16 -13.73 7.56
N ARG A 107 4.33 -13.67 8.19
CA ARG A 107 4.78 -12.50 8.95
C ARG A 107 6.11 -12.02 8.40
N VAL A 108 6.13 -10.82 7.88
CA VAL A 108 7.36 -10.13 7.48
C VAL A 108 7.70 -9.15 8.60
N GLY A 109 8.89 -9.27 9.19
CA GLY A 109 9.36 -8.41 10.26
C GLY A 109 9.61 -6.97 9.81
N GLU A 110 10.12 -6.16 10.74
CA GLU A 110 10.48 -4.76 10.48
C GLU A 110 11.75 -4.63 9.64
N ASN A 111 11.88 -3.51 8.91
CA ASN A 111 13.05 -3.19 8.10
C ASN A 111 13.44 -4.30 7.11
N CYS A 112 12.46 -5.03 6.60
CA CYS A 112 12.67 -6.12 5.64
C CYS A 112 12.54 -5.64 4.20
N ILE A 113 13.25 -6.33 3.31
CA ILE A 113 13.09 -6.19 1.85
C ILE A 113 12.68 -7.54 1.29
N VAL A 114 11.44 -7.64 0.81
CA VAL A 114 10.99 -8.75 -0.02
C VAL A 114 11.19 -8.35 -1.47
N GLY A 115 12.07 -9.04 -2.18
CA GLY A 115 12.42 -8.68 -3.56
C GLY A 115 11.27 -8.90 -4.54
N ALA A 116 11.36 -8.26 -5.71
CA ALA A 116 10.36 -8.40 -6.76
C ALA A 116 10.15 -9.87 -7.17
N ASN A 117 8.91 -10.25 -7.51
CA ASN A 117 8.49 -11.60 -7.89
C ASN A 117 8.76 -12.68 -6.81
N SER A 118 9.02 -12.30 -5.58
CA SER A 118 9.19 -13.28 -4.49
C SER A 118 7.84 -13.81 -4.01
N LEU A 119 7.80 -15.08 -3.60
CA LEU A 119 6.64 -15.71 -2.98
C LEU A 119 6.94 -16.03 -1.51
N ILE A 120 6.22 -15.43 -0.58
CA ILE A 120 6.26 -15.79 0.84
C ILE A 120 5.08 -16.72 1.12
N PRO A 121 5.34 -18.02 1.35
CA PRO A 121 4.29 -19.01 1.59
C PRO A 121 3.51 -18.75 2.88
N GLU A 122 2.37 -19.42 3.01
CA GLU A 122 1.53 -19.38 4.20
C GLU A 122 2.30 -19.72 5.48
N GLY A 123 2.01 -18.99 6.55
CA GLY A 123 2.60 -19.20 7.87
C GLY A 123 4.10 -18.93 7.95
N LYS A 124 4.73 -18.44 6.87
CA LYS A 124 6.17 -18.18 6.87
C LYS A 124 6.51 -16.94 7.69
N GLU A 125 7.44 -17.09 8.62
CA GLU A 125 8.02 -16.00 9.39
C GLU A 125 9.34 -15.52 8.78
N ILE A 126 9.45 -14.22 8.53
CA ILE A 126 10.64 -13.53 8.06
C ILE A 126 11.12 -12.62 9.20
N PRO A 127 12.32 -12.90 9.77
CA PRO A 127 12.87 -12.08 10.86
C PRO A 127 13.16 -10.64 10.43
N ASP A 128 13.15 -9.72 11.39
CA ASP A 128 13.50 -8.32 11.18
C ASP A 128 14.82 -8.13 10.45
N GLY A 129 14.90 -7.10 9.63
CA GLY A 129 16.09 -6.72 8.88
C GLY A 129 16.54 -7.78 7.87
N SER A 130 15.62 -8.49 7.24
CA SER A 130 15.93 -9.56 6.27
C SER A 130 15.73 -9.12 4.83
N LEU A 131 16.70 -9.43 3.96
CA LEU A 131 16.50 -9.44 2.52
C LEU A 131 16.03 -10.84 2.10
N VAL A 132 14.86 -10.90 1.45
CA VAL A 132 14.22 -12.14 0.99
C VAL A 132 14.06 -12.12 -0.51
N LEU A 133 14.50 -13.17 -1.19
CA LEU A 133 14.38 -13.32 -2.65
C LEU A 133 13.87 -14.71 -3.01
N GLY A 134 13.17 -14.81 -4.14
CA GLY A 134 12.86 -16.06 -4.84
C GLY A 134 11.45 -16.61 -4.62
N THR A 135 11.17 -17.71 -5.31
CA THR A 135 9.89 -18.43 -5.28
C THR A 135 10.19 -19.93 -5.07
N PRO A 136 10.03 -20.48 -3.83
CA PRO A 136 9.64 -19.76 -2.61
C PRO A 136 10.75 -18.83 -2.06
N GLY A 137 10.33 -17.77 -1.37
CA GLY A 137 11.22 -16.76 -0.81
C GLY A 137 12.14 -17.29 0.29
N LYS A 138 13.42 -16.97 0.18
CA LYS A 138 14.46 -17.34 1.16
C LYS A 138 15.16 -16.10 1.67
N VAL A 139 15.43 -16.07 2.96
CA VAL A 139 16.32 -15.05 3.55
C VAL A 139 17.72 -15.22 2.97
N ILE A 140 18.21 -14.20 2.30
CA ILE A 140 19.53 -14.22 1.62
C ILE A 140 20.61 -13.65 2.53
N ARG A 141 20.28 -12.53 3.21
CA ARG A 141 21.16 -11.83 4.13
C ARG A 141 20.40 -10.83 4.99
N LYS A 142 21.08 -10.22 5.91
CA LYS A 142 20.55 -9.04 6.61
C LYS A 142 20.57 -7.81 5.69
N VAL A 143 19.58 -6.95 5.88
CA VAL A 143 19.53 -5.61 5.30
C VAL A 143 20.60 -4.73 5.95
N THR A 144 21.27 -3.88 5.19
CA THR A 144 22.28 -2.95 5.70
C THR A 144 21.62 -1.68 6.28
N ASP A 145 22.36 -0.93 7.12
CA ASP A 145 21.87 0.35 7.67
C ASP A 145 21.55 1.37 6.56
N GLU A 146 22.31 1.36 5.46
CA GLU A 146 22.03 2.19 4.29
C GLU A 146 20.72 1.80 3.60
N GLU A 147 20.45 0.51 3.44
CA GLU A 147 19.18 0.01 2.90
C GLU A 147 18.01 0.38 3.82
N ILE A 148 18.16 0.26 5.14
CA ILE A 148 17.13 0.69 6.11
C ILE A 148 16.83 2.19 5.97
N LYS A 149 17.87 3.02 5.81
CA LYS A 149 17.69 4.44 5.54
C LYS A 149 16.94 4.69 4.23
N ASN A 150 17.25 3.94 3.19
CA ASN A 150 16.60 4.06 1.89
C ASN A 150 15.12 3.61 1.93
N LEU A 151 14.77 2.62 2.77
CA LEU A 151 13.37 2.25 3.01
C LEU A 151 12.56 3.43 3.55
N LYS A 152 13.08 4.15 4.54
CA LYS A 152 12.44 5.35 5.11
C LYS A 152 12.28 6.45 4.08
N LEU A 153 13.33 6.72 3.31
CA LEU A 153 13.29 7.72 2.23
C LEU A 153 12.27 7.36 1.14
N SER A 154 12.10 6.06 0.85
CA SER A 154 11.07 5.59 -0.08
C SER A 154 9.66 5.94 0.41
N ALA A 155 9.34 5.64 1.66
CA ALA A 155 8.04 5.98 2.25
C ALA A 155 7.80 7.49 2.26
N GLU A 156 8.78 8.28 2.70
CA GLU A 156 8.73 9.75 2.70
C GLU A 156 8.53 10.31 1.29
N HIS A 157 9.20 9.75 0.29
CA HIS A 157 9.01 10.13 -1.11
C HIS A 157 7.55 9.97 -1.54
N TYR A 158 6.89 8.87 -1.18
CA TYR A 158 5.49 8.64 -1.51
C TYR A 158 4.54 9.59 -0.76
N VAL A 159 4.85 9.98 0.47
CA VAL A 159 4.12 11.03 1.19
C VAL A 159 4.21 12.38 0.44
N HIS A 160 5.38 12.77 -0.05
CA HIS A 160 5.52 13.97 -0.87
C HIS A 160 4.82 13.82 -2.24
N ASN A 161 4.94 12.64 -2.84
CA ASN A 161 4.38 12.39 -4.17
C ASN A 161 2.84 12.49 -4.16
N PHE A 162 2.16 11.90 -3.20
CA PHE A 162 0.71 11.98 -3.16
C PHE A 162 0.19 13.41 -2.97
N LYS A 163 0.89 14.24 -2.19
CA LYS A 163 0.55 15.67 -2.04
C LYS A 163 0.61 16.40 -3.37
N ARG A 164 1.68 16.16 -4.14
CA ARG A 164 1.82 16.67 -5.51
C ARG A 164 0.66 16.23 -6.42
N PHE A 165 0.22 14.97 -6.28
CA PHE A 165 -0.92 14.45 -7.04
C PHE A 165 -2.23 15.11 -6.63
N LYS A 166 -2.48 15.30 -5.34
CA LYS A 166 -3.67 16.01 -4.86
C LYS A 166 -3.78 17.44 -5.39
N GLU A 167 -2.65 18.13 -5.53
CA GLU A 167 -2.59 19.50 -6.01
C GLU A 167 -2.66 19.60 -7.53
N GLY A 168 -1.98 18.70 -8.24
CA GLY A 168 -1.70 18.85 -9.66
C GLY A 168 -2.43 17.90 -10.61
N LEU A 169 -3.00 16.80 -10.13
CA LEU A 169 -3.67 15.84 -11.00
C LEU A 169 -5.02 16.38 -11.49
N LYS A 170 -5.16 16.50 -12.81
CA LYS A 170 -6.40 16.96 -13.45
C LYS A 170 -6.70 16.09 -14.67
N ARG A 171 -7.99 15.81 -14.91
CA ARG A 171 -8.41 15.17 -16.16
C ARG A 171 -8.19 16.13 -17.34
N ILE A 172 -7.75 15.61 -18.47
CA ILE A 172 -7.47 16.42 -19.68
C ILE A 172 -8.73 17.16 -20.16
N GLU A 173 -9.91 16.55 -20.05
CA GLU A 173 -11.19 17.17 -20.38
C GLU A 173 -11.45 18.41 -19.51
N GLN A 174 -11.19 18.33 -18.20
CA GLN A 174 -11.33 19.48 -17.30
C GLN A 174 -10.39 20.64 -17.66
N LEU A 175 -9.18 20.33 -18.17
CA LEU A 175 -8.25 21.36 -18.64
C LEU A 175 -8.77 22.08 -19.88
N LYS A 176 -9.43 21.39 -20.80
CA LYS A 176 -10.04 22.01 -22.00
C LYS A 176 -11.18 22.93 -21.59
N ASP A 177 -12.05 22.52 -20.69
CA ASP A 177 -13.16 23.35 -20.19
C ASP A 177 -12.66 24.60 -19.47
N MET A 178 -11.60 24.47 -18.65
CA MET A 178 -10.98 25.62 -17.99
C MET A 178 -10.34 26.60 -18.98
N GLN A 179 -9.67 26.08 -20.02
CA GLN A 179 -9.10 26.92 -21.08
C GLN A 179 -10.19 27.64 -21.88
N GLN A 180 -11.29 26.96 -22.18
CA GLN A 180 -12.41 27.56 -22.92
C GLN A 180 -13.13 28.64 -22.12
N LYS A 181 -13.38 28.43 -20.82
CA LYS A 181 -13.92 29.44 -19.92
C LYS A 181 -13.03 30.71 -19.86
N LYS A 182 -11.73 30.51 -19.76
CA LYS A 182 -10.75 31.60 -19.72
C LYS A 182 -10.73 32.45 -21.04
N ILE A 183 -11.01 31.80 -22.18
CA ILE A 183 -11.08 32.44 -23.49
C ILE A 183 -12.37 33.28 -23.61
N ILE A 184 -13.49 32.82 -23.04
CA ILE A 184 -14.78 33.49 -23.11
C ILE A 184 -15.03 34.49 -21.94
N GLY A 185 -14.05 34.63 -21.01
CA GLY A 185 -14.13 35.62 -19.92
C GLY A 185 -15.14 35.29 -18.83
N GLU A 186 -15.52 34.01 -18.69
CA GLU A 186 -16.33 33.52 -17.57
C GLU A 186 -15.39 33.00 -16.45
N ASP A 187 -15.07 33.89 -15.47
CA ASP A 187 -14.43 33.55 -14.21
C ASP A 187 -15.46 33.12 -13.15
#